data_55f74254f2f8753271fa770b94664a85
#
_entry.id   55f74254f2f8753271fa770b94664a85
#
_cell.length_a   1.000
_cell.length_b   1.000
_cell.length_c   1.000
_cell.angle_alpha   90.00
_cell.angle_beta   90.00
_cell.angle_gamma   90.00
#
_symmetry.space_group_name_H-M   'P 1'
#
loop_
_entity.id
_entity.type
_entity.pdbx_description
1 polymer ?
#
loop_
_entity_poly.entity_id
_entity_poly.type
_entity_poly.pdbx_seq_one_letter_code
_entity_poly.pdbx_strand_id
1 'polypeptide(L)'
;MRALFLSTPLESHLYPMVPLAWALRAAGHEVVVGTTGPALSVAGAGLDVIDIDPGGRRPSVADLNATRPDLVSKCATKVADGRPLLVEATRAYASDMIAAARLWGPDLVVHSQLQGGGPLAAAAVGVPAVEHATSLLRTDDFYELLPELLPEVFAAHGLDGLPERRGWIDVAPPSMAARRPGTWSMRYVPYNGGGRLPADLASRPEGRRVAVTVGTGVMAPNAERLLTRVLGVAERTDAEFVLLLGAGADAGGRLGDPPPNVRAVREWVPLRALLETCDGLVHHGGAGSTLAALDAGVPQVVIPSGAPNYIQAACVRDRGVGLVADLGDLDAALVDRALTDIRVRAAVRAVRAEMTALPSPADTVAWLTDLAARGSRAWRTR
;
A
#
# COMPACT_ATOMS: atom_id res chain seq x y z
N MET A 1 16.71 -16.27 12.41
CA MET A 1 15.23 -16.40 12.48
C MET A 1 14.68 -16.52 11.06
N ARG A 2 13.60 -17.26 10.91
CA ARG A 2 12.86 -17.45 9.67
C ARG A 2 11.61 -16.59 9.70
N ALA A 3 11.51 -15.58 8.86
CA ALA A 3 10.39 -14.65 8.80
C ALA A 3 9.54 -14.87 7.54
N LEU A 4 8.29 -15.28 7.72
CA LEU A 4 7.32 -15.45 6.64
C LEU A 4 6.51 -14.16 6.46
N PHE A 5 6.58 -13.57 5.26
CA PHE A 5 5.77 -12.41 4.87
C PHE A 5 4.54 -12.88 4.13
N LEU A 6 3.35 -12.51 4.60
CA LEU A 6 2.07 -12.87 3.98
C LEU A 6 1.31 -11.62 3.54
N SER A 7 0.82 -11.62 2.32
CA SER A 7 0.04 -10.50 1.78
C SER A 7 -1.15 -10.97 0.95
N THR A 8 -2.17 -10.13 0.85
CA THR A 8 -3.17 -10.25 -0.22
C THR A 8 -2.49 -10.22 -1.58
N PRO A 9 -3.08 -10.81 -2.64
CA PRO A 9 -2.51 -10.88 -3.98
C PRO A 9 -2.53 -9.51 -4.72
N LEU A 10 -2.13 -8.47 -4.00
CA LEU A 10 -2.06 -7.09 -4.51
C LEU A 10 -0.67 -6.50 -4.24
N GLU A 11 -0.03 -5.99 -5.27
CA GLU A 11 1.27 -5.32 -5.20
C GLU A 11 1.26 -4.18 -4.18
N SER A 12 0.19 -3.38 -4.18
CA SER A 12 0.02 -2.24 -3.27
C SER A 12 0.00 -2.61 -1.77
N HIS A 13 -0.32 -3.87 -1.44
CA HIS A 13 -0.30 -4.38 -0.07
C HIS A 13 1.04 -5.02 0.30
N LEU A 14 1.78 -5.52 -0.67
CA LEU A 14 3.05 -6.21 -0.44
C LEU A 14 4.27 -5.28 -0.55
N TYR A 15 4.28 -4.40 -1.53
CA TYR A 15 5.44 -3.53 -1.80
C TYR A 15 5.91 -2.69 -0.59
N PRO A 16 5.02 -2.13 0.25
CA PRO A 16 5.45 -1.41 1.46
C PRO A 16 6.23 -2.26 2.47
N MET A 17 6.11 -3.60 2.39
CA MET A 17 6.78 -4.53 3.30
C MET A 17 8.18 -4.93 2.80
N VAL A 18 8.49 -4.70 1.52
CA VAL A 18 9.76 -5.10 0.88
C VAL A 18 11.00 -4.52 1.59
N PRO A 19 11.03 -3.24 1.99
CA PRO A 19 12.19 -2.67 2.69
C PRO A 19 12.49 -3.35 4.04
N LEU A 20 11.47 -3.79 4.76
CA LEU A 20 11.64 -4.56 6.00
C LEU A 20 12.17 -5.98 5.70
N ALA A 21 11.67 -6.62 4.64
CA ALA A 21 12.16 -7.92 4.19
C ALA A 21 13.65 -7.85 3.81
N TRP A 22 14.07 -6.81 3.09
CA TRP A 22 15.49 -6.56 2.80
C TRP A 22 16.33 -6.34 4.06
N ALA A 23 15.82 -5.56 5.02
CA ALA A 23 16.51 -5.29 6.27
C ALA A 23 16.76 -6.58 7.08
N LEU A 24 15.75 -7.46 7.15
CA LEU A 24 15.88 -8.76 7.78
C LEU A 24 16.90 -9.66 7.08
N ARG A 25 16.88 -9.73 5.73
CA ARG A 25 17.87 -10.49 4.96
C ARG A 25 19.29 -9.94 5.15
N ALA A 26 19.45 -8.62 5.10
CA ALA A 26 20.74 -7.97 5.34
C ALA A 26 21.30 -8.24 6.75
N ALA A 27 20.43 -8.44 7.73
CA ALA A 27 20.79 -8.84 9.09
C ALA A 27 21.03 -10.35 9.26
N GLY A 28 21.02 -11.14 8.17
CA GLY A 28 21.32 -12.57 8.20
C GLY A 28 20.12 -13.46 8.56
N HIS A 29 18.90 -12.96 8.45
CA HIS A 29 17.69 -13.77 8.64
C HIS A 29 17.19 -14.37 7.33
N GLU A 30 16.54 -15.53 7.40
CA GLU A 30 15.84 -16.14 6.28
C GLU A 30 14.48 -15.45 6.11
N VAL A 31 14.16 -15.06 4.89
CA VAL A 31 12.90 -14.37 4.56
C VAL A 31 12.29 -15.03 3.34
N VAL A 32 11.00 -15.34 3.43
CA VAL A 32 10.22 -15.79 2.29
C VAL A 32 8.89 -15.04 2.27
N VAL A 33 8.36 -14.80 1.08
CA VAL A 33 7.07 -14.15 0.86
C VAL A 33 6.06 -15.20 0.40
N GLY A 34 4.94 -15.34 1.10
CA GLY A 34 3.79 -16.13 0.65
C GLY A 34 2.72 -15.23 0.06
N THR A 35 2.50 -15.32 -1.24
CA THR A 35 1.51 -14.52 -1.98
C THR A 35 1.13 -15.23 -3.28
N THR A 36 0.25 -14.64 -4.09
CA THR A 36 -0.14 -15.17 -5.40
C THR A 36 -0.55 -14.06 -6.36
N GLY A 37 -0.87 -14.40 -7.60
CA GLY A 37 -1.38 -13.46 -8.61
C GLY A 37 -0.41 -12.31 -8.92
N PRO A 38 -0.90 -11.08 -9.11
CA PRO A 38 -0.04 -9.93 -9.44
C PRO A 38 1.08 -9.66 -8.44
N ALA A 39 0.87 -9.98 -7.15
CA ALA A 39 1.87 -9.76 -6.11
C ALA A 39 3.11 -10.68 -6.22
N LEU A 40 3.09 -11.71 -7.07
CA LEU A 40 4.27 -12.52 -7.41
C LEU A 40 5.38 -11.68 -8.05
N SER A 41 5.05 -10.51 -8.61
CA SER A 41 6.01 -9.52 -9.11
C SER A 41 7.06 -9.10 -8.07
N VAL A 42 6.81 -9.33 -6.78
CA VAL A 42 7.77 -9.08 -5.69
C VAL A 42 9.06 -9.90 -5.83
N ALA A 43 9.05 -11.01 -6.55
CA ALA A 43 10.26 -11.76 -6.89
C ALA A 43 11.30 -10.87 -7.60
N GLY A 44 10.85 -9.87 -8.35
CA GLY A 44 11.71 -8.83 -8.95
C GLY A 44 12.44 -7.95 -7.94
N ALA A 45 12.04 -7.97 -6.65
CA ALA A 45 12.80 -7.34 -5.56
C ALA A 45 13.95 -8.21 -5.04
N GLY A 46 14.20 -9.38 -5.63
CA GLY A 46 15.20 -10.35 -5.18
C GLY A 46 14.79 -11.09 -3.91
N LEU A 47 13.50 -11.21 -3.62
CA LEU A 47 12.94 -11.97 -2.51
C LEU A 47 12.49 -13.35 -2.98
N ASP A 48 12.66 -14.35 -2.11
CA ASP A 48 12.17 -15.71 -2.36
C ASP A 48 10.65 -15.73 -2.12
N VAL A 49 9.90 -16.37 -3.03
CA VAL A 49 8.44 -16.37 -3.03
C VAL A 49 7.89 -17.80 -3.04
N ILE A 50 6.90 -18.05 -2.19
CA ILE A 50 6.02 -19.21 -2.26
C ILE A 50 4.70 -18.72 -2.90
N ASP A 51 4.38 -19.26 -4.09
CA ASP A 51 3.05 -19.07 -4.65
C ASP A 51 2.05 -19.93 -3.86
N ILE A 52 1.14 -19.25 -3.14
CA ILE A 52 0.14 -19.90 -2.30
C ILE A 52 -1.07 -20.42 -3.07
N ASP A 53 -1.24 -20.04 -4.34
CA ASP A 53 -2.30 -20.54 -5.23
C ASP A 53 -1.77 -20.75 -6.67
N PRO A 54 -0.84 -21.68 -6.89
CA PRO A 54 -0.17 -21.88 -8.19
C PRO A 54 -1.13 -22.33 -9.30
N GLY A 55 -2.34 -22.73 -8.94
CA GLY A 55 -3.39 -23.11 -9.90
C GLY A 55 -4.36 -21.98 -10.24
N GLY A 56 -4.23 -20.80 -9.62
CA GLY A 56 -5.15 -19.66 -9.81
C GLY A 56 -6.61 -20.01 -9.50
N ARG A 57 -6.85 -20.87 -8.51
CA ARG A 57 -8.17 -21.38 -8.18
C ARG A 57 -8.96 -20.45 -7.25
N ARG A 58 -8.26 -19.53 -6.59
CA ARG A 58 -8.88 -18.59 -5.66
C ARG A 58 -9.37 -17.35 -6.41
N PRO A 59 -10.53 -16.80 -6.02
CA PRO A 59 -11.01 -15.58 -6.64
C PRO A 59 -10.02 -14.43 -6.36
N SER A 60 -9.66 -13.69 -7.38
CA SER A 60 -8.89 -12.46 -7.19
C SER A 60 -9.73 -11.42 -6.43
N VAL A 61 -9.10 -10.37 -5.90
CA VAL A 61 -9.83 -9.24 -5.31
C VAL A 61 -10.75 -8.57 -6.34
N ALA A 62 -10.36 -8.59 -7.63
CA ALA A 62 -11.19 -8.12 -8.72
C ALA A 62 -12.43 -8.99 -8.91
N ASP A 63 -12.26 -10.31 -8.87
CA ASP A 63 -13.39 -11.23 -8.99
C ASP A 63 -14.34 -11.09 -7.80
N LEU A 64 -13.83 -10.94 -6.59
CA LEU A 64 -14.65 -10.67 -5.39
C LEU A 64 -15.44 -9.38 -5.54
N ASN A 65 -14.81 -8.31 -6.02
CA ASN A 65 -15.49 -7.05 -6.29
C ASN A 65 -16.58 -7.17 -7.37
N ALA A 66 -16.34 -7.96 -8.41
CA ALA A 66 -17.27 -8.17 -9.51
C ALA A 66 -18.45 -9.06 -9.13
N THR A 67 -18.18 -10.14 -8.38
CA THR A 67 -19.18 -11.15 -8.00
C THR A 67 -19.96 -10.78 -6.73
N ARG A 68 -19.39 -9.93 -5.89
CA ARG A 68 -19.98 -9.48 -4.61
C ARG A 68 -20.02 -7.94 -4.52
N PRO A 69 -20.69 -7.27 -5.49
CA PRO A 69 -20.82 -5.81 -5.47
C PRO A 69 -21.60 -5.30 -4.24
N ASP A 70 -22.37 -6.17 -3.58
CA ASP A 70 -23.07 -5.93 -2.32
C ASP A 70 -22.10 -5.69 -1.15
N LEU A 71 -20.86 -6.22 -1.20
CA LEU A 71 -19.84 -6.06 -0.17
C LEU A 71 -18.94 -4.86 -0.42
N VAL A 72 -18.98 -4.26 -1.61
CA VAL A 72 -18.13 -3.16 -1.99
C VAL A 72 -18.78 -1.82 -1.63
N SER A 73 -18.28 -1.18 -0.57
CA SER A 73 -18.68 0.19 -0.28
C SER A 73 -18.08 1.16 -1.29
N LYS A 74 -18.92 1.93 -1.98
CA LYS A 74 -18.48 2.92 -2.98
C LYS A 74 -17.78 4.13 -2.34
N CYS A 75 -18.08 4.43 -1.09
CA CYS A 75 -17.58 5.60 -0.36
C CYS A 75 -17.32 5.21 1.10
N ALA A 76 -16.39 4.27 1.34
CA ALA A 76 -16.01 3.91 2.71
C ALA A 76 -15.34 5.10 3.41
N THR A 77 -15.87 5.46 4.56
CA THR A 77 -15.26 6.47 5.45
C THR A 77 -14.53 5.82 6.62
N LYS A 78 -14.75 4.52 6.82
CA LYS A 78 -14.11 3.70 7.87
C LYS A 78 -13.75 2.33 7.31
N VAL A 79 -12.76 1.69 7.90
CA VAL A 79 -12.38 0.31 7.56
C VAL A 79 -13.53 -0.67 7.82
N ALA A 80 -14.35 -0.41 8.85
CA ALA A 80 -15.52 -1.21 9.16
C ALA A 80 -16.52 -1.33 7.98
N ASP A 81 -16.60 -0.31 7.12
CA ASP A 81 -17.47 -0.33 5.94
C ASP A 81 -17.04 -1.38 4.89
N GLY A 82 -15.73 -1.70 4.86
CA GLY A 82 -15.14 -2.72 3.98
C GLY A 82 -15.00 -4.11 4.62
N ARG A 83 -15.37 -4.26 5.88
CA ARG A 83 -15.19 -5.51 6.65
C ARG A 83 -15.76 -6.75 5.96
N PRO A 84 -16.96 -6.72 5.37
CA PRO A 84 -17.50 -7.91 4.70
C PRO A 84 -16.61 -8.41 3.56
N LEU A 85 -16.04 -7.50 2.76
CA LEU A 85 -15.12 -7.87 1.68
C LEU A 85 -13.79 -8.42 2.24
N LEU A 86 -13.28 -7.84 3.34
CA LEU A 86 -12.07 -8.31 3.99
C LEU A 86 -12.24 -9.72 4.57
N VAL A 87 -13.40 -10.03 5.10
CA VAL A 87 -13.76 -11.37 5.58
C VAL A 87 -13.77 -12.37 4.43
N GLU A 88 -14.41 -12.05 3.31
CA GLU A 88 -14.43 -12.93 2.13
C GLU A 88 -13.05 -13.14 1.54
N ALA A 89 -12.24 -12.08 1.43
CA ALA A 89 -10.85 -12.21 1.00
C ALA A 89 -10.03 -13.07 1.96
N THR A 90 -10.23 -12.92 3.27
CA THR A 90 -9.58 -13.77 4.27
C THR A 90 -10.00 -15.22 4.12
N ARG A 91 -11.31 -15.49 3.99
CA ARG A 91 -11.86 -16.84 3.79
C ARG A 91 -11.25 -17.52 2.56
N ALA A 92 -11.09 -16.77 1.48
CA ALA A 92 -10.55 -17.29 0.22
C ALA A 92 -9.11 -17.79 0.35
N TYR A 93 -8.24 -17.10 1.11
CA TYR A 93 -6.80 -17.36 1.14
C TYR A 93 -6.26 -17.95 2.45
N ALA A 94 -7.03 -17.96 3.54
CA ALA A 94 -6.55 -18.34 4.86
C ALA A 94 -5.93 -19.75 4.88
N SER A 95 -6.60 -20.74 4.27
CA SER A 95 -6.10 -22.12 4.26
C SER A 95 -4.77 -22.28 3.54
N ASP A 96 -4.57 -21.54 2.44
CA ASP A 96 -3.34 -21.60 1.66
C ASP A 96 -2.17 -20.89 2.39
N MET A 97 -2.46 -19.78 3.09
CA MET A 97 -1.49 -19.09 3.96
C MET A 97 -1.08 -19.96 5.17
N ILE A 98 -2.04 -20.66 5.77
CA ILE A 98 -1.78 -21.64 6.84
C ILE A 98 -0.91 -22.78 6.32
N ALA A 99 -1.21 -23.32 5.13
CA ALA A 99 -0.42 -24.37 4.52
C ALA A 99 1.02 -23.92 4.24
N ALA A 100 1.21 -22.71 3.72
CA ALA A 100 2.54 -22.14 3.49
C ALA A 100 3.33 -21.98 4.81
N ALA A 101 2.70 -21.54 5.89
CA ALA A 101 3.33 -21.41 7.19
C ALA A 101 3.73 -22.80 7.75
N ARG A 102 2.86 -23.80 7.67
CA ARG A 102 3.17 -25.17 8.10
C ARG A 102 4.29 -25.79 7.29
N LEU A 103 4.31 -25.56 5.98
CA LEU A 103 5.36 -26.08 5.09
C LEU A 103 6.71 -25.46 5.37
N TRP A 104 6.77 -24.15 5.55
CA TRP A 104 8.03 -23.43 5.68
C TRP A 104 8.56 -23.37 7.11
N GLY A 105 7.69 -23.42 8.14
CA GLY A 105 8.07 -23.42 9.56
C GLY A 105 8.75 -22.11 9.98
N PRO A 106 8.06 -20.96 9.97
CA PRO A 106 8.61 -19.69 10.39
C PRO A 106 8.78 -19.57 11.91
N ASP A 107 9.65 -18.66 12.35
CA ASP A 107 9.74 -18.18 13.74
C ASP A 107 8.85 -16.94 13.97
N LEU A 108 8.46 -16.27 12.88
CA LEU A 108 7.68 -15.04 12.87
C LEU A 108 6.87 -14.93 11.58
N VAL A 109 5.61 -14.53 11.69
CA VAL A 109 4.79 -14.11 10.53
C VAL A 109 4.65 -12.59 10.54
N VAL A 110 5.08 -11.94 9.46
CA VAL A 110 4.78 -10.53 9.16
C VAL A 110 3.70 -10.51 8.09
N HIS A 111 2.62 -9.80 8.30
CA HIS A 111 1.52 -9.79 7.34
C HIS A 111 1.07 -8.38 6.98
N SER A 112 0.58 -8.23 5.76
CA SER A 112 0.04 -6.96 5.32
C SER A 112 -1.24 -6.61 6.08
N GLN A 113 -1.50 -5.33 6.20
CA GLN A 113 -2.74 -4.77 6.70
C GLN A 113 -3.95 -5.28 5.89
N LEU A 114 -5.12 -5.31 6.50
CA LEU A 114 -6.41 -5.63 5.85
C LEU A 114 -6.54 -7.07 5.33
N GLN A 115 -5.81 -8.03 5.89
CA GLN A 115 -6.02 -9.45 5.61
C GLN A 115 -5.87 -10.29 6.89
N GLY A 116 -6.80 -11.20 7.13
CA GLY A 116 -6.83 -12.03 8.33
C GLY A 116 -6.03 -13.34 8.25
N GLY A 117 -5.58 -13.74 7.07
CA GLY A 117 -4.88 -15.01 6.87
C GLY A 117 -3.51 -15.07 7.57
N GLY A 118 -2.82 -13.93 7.71
CA GLY A 118 -1.54 -13.84 8.41
C GLY A 118 -1.60 -14.22 9.87
N PRO A 119 -2.44 -13.61 10.70
CA PRO A 119 -2.59 -14.03 12.11
C PRO A 119 -3.11 -15.46 12.25
N LEU A 120 -3.97 -15.94 11.35
CA LEU A 120 -4.42 -17.34 11.34
C LEU A 120 -3.26 -18.29 11.02
N ALA A 121 -2.40 -17.96 10.06
CA ALA A 121 -1.20 -18.74 9.73
C ALA A 121 -0.22 -18.78 10.92
N ALA A 122 -0.01 -17.66 11.60
CA ALA A 122 0.83 -17.59 12.78
C ALA A 122 0.27 -18.43 13.93
N ALA A 123 -1.05 -18.37 14.19
CA ALA A 123 -1.74 -19.21 15.17
C ALA A 123 -1.55 -20.69 14.89
N ALA A 124 -1.69 -21.10 13.62
CA ALA A 124 -1.58 -22.50 13.20
C ALA A 124 -0.20 -23.13 13.42
N VAL A 125 0.86 -22.32 13.57
CA VAL A 125 2.22 -22.78 13.83
C VAL A 125 2.80 -22.28 15.17
N GLY A 126 1.99 -21.57 15.99
CA GLY A 126 2.34 -21.16 17.34
C GLY A 126 3.41 -20.05 17.43
N VAL A 127 3.51 -19.19 16.42
CA VAL A 127 4.52 -18.11 16.36
C VAL A 127 3.88 -16.71 16.49
N PRO A 128 4.67 -15.66 16.76
CA PRO A 128 4.14 -14.29 16.75
C PRO A 128 3.62 -13.86 15.38
N ALA A 129 2.60 -12.97 15.40
CA ALA A 129 2.11 -12.28 14.23
C ALA A 129 2.38 -10.77 14.32
N VAL A 130 2.89 -10.17 13.25
CA VAL A 130 3.12 -8.74 13.17
C VAL A 130 2.39 -8.17 11.95
N GLU A 131 1.42 -7.31 12.21
CA GLU A 131 0.81 -6.51 11.17
C GLU A 131 1.79 -5.42 10.70
N HIS A 132 2.02 -5.35 9.41
CA HIS A 132 2.72 -4.23 8.78
C HIS A 132 1.70 -3.33 8.10
N ALA A 133 1.55 -2.10 8.59
CA ALA A 133 0.72 -1.10 7.93
C ALA A 133 1.25 -0.80 6.53
N THR A 134 0.35 -0.74 5.57
CA THR A 134 0.65 -0.44 4.15
C THR A 134 0.02 0.87 3.70
N SER A 135 -0.64 1.57 4.62
CA SER A 135 -1.47 2.75 4.34
C SER A 135 -1.64 3.63 5.59
N LEU A 136 -2.39 4.71 5.46
CA LEU A 136 -2.82 5.56 6.59
C LEU A 136 -4.04 5.01 7.34
N LEU A 137 -4.57 3.87 6.91
CA LEU A 137 -5.72 3.22 7.54
C LEU A 137 -5.34 2.60 8.89
N ARG A 138 -6.36 2.32 9.69
CA ARG A 138 -6.25 1.54 10.92
C ARG A 138 -7.20 0.35 10.84
N THR A 139 -6.70 -0.83 11.15
CA THR A 139 -7.49 -2.08 11.11
C THR A 139 -8.43 -2.23 12.30
N ASP A 140 -8.29 -1.35 13.30
CA ASP A 140 -9.13 -1.33 14.50
C ASP A 140 -9.28 -2.73 15.13
N ASP A 141 -10.52 -3.19 15.28
CA ASP A 141 -10.91 -4.47 15.88
C ASP A 141 -11.04 -5.63 14.89
N PHE A 142 -10.63 -5.45 13.63
CA PHE A 142 -10.88 -6.45 12.57
C PHE A 142 -10.35 -7.85 12.93
N TYR A 143 -9.14 -7.92 13.48
CA TYR A 143 -8.54 -9.22 13.81
C TYR A 143 -9.20 -9.87 15.02
N GLU A 144 -9.56 -9.10 16.03
CA GLU A 144 -10.23 -9.59 17.22
C GLU A 144 -11.56 -10.26 16.92
N LEU A 145 -12.19 -9.84 15.83
CA LEU A 145 -13.47 -10.39 15.37
C LEU A 145 -13.33 -11.64 14.49
N LEU A 146 -12.12 -12.00 14.05
CA LEU A 146 -11.92 -13.16 13.15
C LEU A 146 -12.50 -14.48 13.70
N PRO A 147 -12.38 -14.82 15.01
CA PRO A 147 -12.99 -16.05 15.52
C PRO A 147 -14.51 -16.09 15.36
N GLU A 148 -15.18 -14.94 15.46
CA GLU A 148 -16.64 -14.83 15.30
C GLU A 148 -17.05 -14.79 13.82
N LEU A 149 -16.23 -14.17 12.97
CA LEU A 149 -16.52 -13.95 11.55
C LEU A 149 -16.15 -15.15 10.66
N LEU A 150 -15.23 -16.00 11.10
CA LEU A 150 -14.69 -17.14 10.35
C LEU A 150 -14.59 -18.42 11.21
N PRO A 151 -15.62 -18.79 12.01
CA PRO A 151 -15.56 -19.95 12.92
C PRO A 151 -15.25 -21.25 12.17
N GLU A 152 -15.69 -21.38 10.92
CA GLU A 152 -15.42 -22.55 10.07
C GLU A 152 -13.92 -22.68 9.73
N VAL A 153 -13.20 -21.58 9.57
CA VAL A 153 -11.73 -21.59 9.32
C VAL A 153 -11.00 -22.04 10.59
N PHE A 154 -11.39 -21.50 11.74
CA PHE A 154 -10.84 -21.92 13.03
C PHE A 154 -11.05 -23.41 13.27
N ALA A 155 -12.26 -23.91 13.08
CA ALA A 155 -12.58 -25.34 13.25
C ALA A 155 -11.81 -26.24 12.26
N ALA A 156 -11.76 -25.85 10.99
CA ALA A 156 -11.10 -26.64 9.93
C ALA A 156 -9.59 -26.79 10.16
N HIS A 157 -8.96 -25.82 10.83
CA HIS A 157 -7.51 -25.82 11.08
C HIS A 157 -7.11 -26.10 12.52
N GLY A 158 -8.07 -26.33 13.42
CA GLY A 158 -7.85 -26.63 14.85
C GLY A 158 -7.25 -25.43 15.61
N LEU A 159 -7.74 -24.22 15.32
CA LEU A 159 -7.26 -23.00 15.97
C LEU A 159 -8.10 -22.67 17.19
N ASP A 160 -7.47 -22.53 18.35
CA ASP A 160 -8.14 -22.14 19.61
C ASP A 160 -8.33 -20.61 19.72
N GLY A 161 -7.65 -19.82 18.87
CA GLY A 161 -7.70 -18.36 18.89
C GLY A 161 -6.61 -17.74 18.04
N LEU A 162 -6.44 -16.44 18.20
CA LEU A 162 -5.35 -15.69 17.57
C LEU A 162 -4.03 -15.88 18.35
N PRO A 163 -2.86 -15.59 17.74
CA PRO A 163 -1.59 -15.66 18.44
C PRO A 163 -1.59 -14.76 19.68
N GLU A 164 -1.13 -15.27 20.82
CA GLU A 164 -0.97 -14.47 22.05
C GLU A 164 0.02 -13.32 21.85
N ARG A 165 1.07 -13.57 21.05
CA ARG A 165 2.11 -12.57 20.73
C ARG A 165 1.80 -11.91 19.40
N ARG A 166 1.42 -10.65 19.48
CA ARG A 166 1.12 -9.83 18.30
C ARG A 166 1.84 -8.49 18.38
N GLY A 167 2.15 -7.92 17.23
CA GLY A 167 2.76 -6.60 17.12
C GLY A 167 2.23 -5.84 15.91
N TRP A 168 2.50 -4.55 15.91
CA TRP A 168 2.07 -3.66 14.82
C TRP A 168 3.24 -2.76 14.40
N ILE A 169 3.53 -2.74 13.12
CA ILE A 169 4.45 -1.78 12.50
C ILE A 169 3.63 -0.73 11.79
N ASP A 170 3.84 0.52 12.15
CA ASP A 170 3.16 1.66 11.56
C ASP A 170 4.13 2.50 10.73
N VAL A 171 3.78 2.72 9.46
CA VAL A 171 4.55 3.55 8.53
C VAL A 171 3.92 4.93 8.31
N ALA A 172 2.76 5.19 8.91
CA ALA A 172 2.09 6.47 8.79
C ALA A 172 2.84 7.56 9.57
N PRO A 173 2.91 8.80 9.03
CA PRO A 173 3.42 9.93 9.79
C PRO A 173 2.59 10.14 11.07
N PRO A 174 3.24 10.40 12.23
CA PRO A 174 2.53 10.54 13.51
C PRO A 174 1.43 11.61 13.51
N SER A 175 1.57 12.65 12.70
CA SER A 175 0.56 13.72 12.58
C SER A 175 -0.60 13.39 11.64
N MET A 176 -0.57 12.24 10.94
CA MET A 176 -1.61 11.85 9.97
C MET A 176 -2.46 10.66 10.42
N ALA A 177 -2.03 9.95 11.44
CA ALA A 177 -2.79 8.81 11.94
C ALA A 177 -2.55 8.62 13.45
N ALA A 178 -3.62 8.36 14.19
CA ALA A 178 -3.53 8.08 15.62
C ALA A 178 -2.68 6.83 15.87
N ARG A 179 -1.78 6.89 16.85
CA ARG A 179 -0.96 5.73 17.25
C ARG A 179 -1.79 4.77 18.09
N ARG A 180 -1.67 3.48 17.78
CA ARG A 180 -2.18 2.41 18.64
C ARG A 180 -1.14 2.11 19.74
N PRO A 181 -1.52 1.88 21.01
CA PRO A 181 -0.61 1.38 22.03
C PRO A 181 0.11 0.10 21.57
N GLY A 182 1.39 -0.04 21.87
CA GLY A 182 2.19 -1.21 21.45
C GLY A 182 2.62 -1.23 20.00
N THR A 183 2.38 -0.16 19.24
CA THR A 183 2.81 -0.05 17.85
C THR A 183 4.26 0.41 17.74
N TRP A 184 5.05 -0.28 16.93
CA TRP A 184 6.38 0.14 16.52
C TRP A 184 6.27 1.06 15.30
N SER A 185 6.76 2.29 15.41
CA SER A 185 6.82 3.20 14.25
C SER A 185 8.04 2.88 13.41
N MET A 186 7.86 2.79 12.11
CA MET A 186 8.92 2.56 11.15
C MET A 186 8.82 3.57 9.99
N ARG A 187 9.95 4.11 9.58
CA ARG A 187 10.00 5.00 8.40
C ARG A 187 9.53 4.25 7.16
N TYR A 188 8.58 4.85 6.46
CA TYR A 188 8.21 4.40 5.13
C TYR A 188 9.38 4.57 4.18
N VAL A 189 9.80 3.49 3.53
CA VAL A 189 10.80 3.49 2.46
C VAL A 189 10.07 3.02 1.21
N PRO A 190 9.92 3.87 0.19
CA PRO A 190 9.18 3.51 -1.00
C PRO A 190 9.85 2.38 -1.79
N TYR A 191 9.11 1.33 -2.07
CA TYR A 191 9.38 0.37 -3.12
C TYR A 191 8.15 0.34 -4.04
N ASN A 192 8.32 0.69 -5.29
CA ASN A 192 7.25 0.78 -6.27
C ASN A 192 7.49 -0.18 -7.45
N GLY A 193 8.11 -1.34 -7.19
CA GLY A 193 8.57 -2.24 -8.22
C GLY A 193 9.93 -1.83 -8.82
N GLY A 194 10.64 -2.78 -9.43
CA GLY A 194 11.83 -2.49 -10.22
C GLY A 194 11.45 -1.83 -11.55
N GLY A 195 12.24 -0.88 -12.01
CA GLY A 195 12.00 -0.21 -13.29
C GLY A 195 13.12 0.74 -13.65
N ARG A 196 13.05 1.28 -14.86
CA ARG A 196 14.00 2.26 -15.37
C ARG A 196 13.34 3.62 -15.41
N LEU A 197 13.99 4.63 -14.84
CA LEU A 197 13.60 6.01 -15.08
C LEU A 197 14.20 6.44 -16.42
N PRO A 198 13.40 6.88 -17.41
CA PRO A 198 13.91 7.45 -18.65
C PRO A 198 14.85 8.62 -18.35
N ALA A 199 15.97 8.73 -19.11
CA ALA A 199 17.03 9.67 -18.82
C ALA A 199 16.57 11.15 -18.79
N ASP A 200 15.63 11.50 -19.67
CA ASP A 200 15.01 12.83 -19.73
C ASP A 200 14.06 13.13 -18.57
N LEU A 201 13.57 12.10 -17.87
CA LEU A 201 12.79 12.26 -16.64
C LEU A 201 13.66 12.23 -15.37
N ALA A 202 14.94 11.89 -15.49
CA ALA A 202 15.88 11.82 -14.36
C ALA A 202 16.38 13.20 -13.89
N SER A 203 16.12 14.26 -14.66
CA SER A 203 16.46 15.64 -14.30
C SER A 203 15.22 16.50 -14.17
N ARG A 204 15.30 17.56 -13.35
CA ARG A 204 14.24 18.56 -13.27
C ARG A 204 14.19 19.37 -14.57
N PRO A 205 12.99 19.64 -15.12
CA PRO A 205 12.85 20.58 -16.23
C PRO A 205 13.11 22.02 -15.75
N GLU A 206 13.25 22.97 -16.69
CA GLU A 206 13.28 24.40 -16.36
C GLU A 206 11.95 24.88 -15.75
N GLY A 207 10.84 24.34 -16.20
CA GLY A 207 9.49 24.59 -15.70
C GLY A 207 9.05 23.64 -14.59
N ARG A 208 7.79 23.69 -14.27
CA ARG A 208 7.16 22.78 -13.30
C ARG A 208 6.80 21.44 -13.95
N ARG A 209 6.96 20.35 -13.23
CA ARG A 209 6.57 19.01 -13.64
C ARG A 209 5.56 18.42 -12.67
N VAL A 210 4.48 17.86 -13.19
CA VAL A 210 3.43 17.17 -12.44
C VAL A 210 3.37 15.71 -12.88
N ALA A 211 3.61 14.79 -11.95
CA ALA A 211 3.35 13.37 -12.21
C ALA A 211 1.85 13.08 -12.08
N VAL A 212 1.36 12.15 -12.88
CA VAL A 212 -0.04 11.67 -12.82
C VAL A 212 -0.04 10.15 -12.80
N THR A 213 -0.75 9.55 -11.84
CA THR A 213 -0.92 8.10 -11.78
C THR A 213 -2.36 7.71 -11.44
N VAL A 214 -2.85 6.71 -12.15
CA VAL A 214 -4.14 6.07 -11.89
C VAL A 214 -4.01 4.81 -11.02
N GLY A 215 -2.77 4.44 -10.64
CA GLY A 215 -2.44 3.24 -9.87
C GLY A 215 -2.44 1.97 -10.70
N THR A 216 -2.17 0.83 -10.03
CA THR A 216 -2.11 -0.51 -10.64
C THR A 216 -3.41 -1.30 -10.47
N GLY A 217 -4.38 -0.74 -9.76
CA GLY A 217 -5.58 -1.45 -9.34
C GLY A 217 -6.70 -1.46 -10.36
N VAL A 218 -7.70 -2.24 -10.05
CA VAL A 218 -8.90 -2.67 -10.80
C VAL A 218 -9.84 -1.52 -11.24
N MET A 219 -9.44 -0.26 -11.18
CA MET A 219 -10.33 0.91 -11.36
C MET A 219 -10.33 1.49 -12.78
N ALA A 220 -10.24 0.63 -13.80
CA ALA A 220 -10.18 1.02 -15.20
C ALA A 220 -11.21 2.09 -15.67
N PRO A 221 -12.49 2.06 -15.27
CA PRO A 221 -13.46 3.07 -15.77
C PRO A 221 -13.16 4.50 -15.31
N ASN A 222 -12.65 4.67 -14.08
CA ASN A 222 -12.30 5.99 -13.57
C ASN A 222 -10.92 6.44 -14.01
N ALA A 223 -10.01 5.52 -14.33
CA ALA A 223 -8.69 5.82 -14.84
C ALA A 223 -8.74 6.62 -16.15
N GLU A 224 -9.51 6.14 -17.14
CA GLU A 224 -9.68 6.81 -18.44
C GLU A 224 -10.26 8.22 -18.26
N ARG A 225 -11.29 8.37 -17.43
CA ARG A 225 -11.91 9.66 -17.14
C ARG A 225 -10.93 10.63 -16.47
N LEU A 226 -10.11 10.15 -15.55
CA LEU A 226 -9.08 10.99 -14.91
C LEU A 226 -8.04 11.44 -15.94
N LEU A 227 -7.55 10.52 -16.77
CA LEU A 227 -6.56 10.84 -17.80
C LEU A 227 -7.12 11.86 -18.80
N THR A 228 -8.33 11.66 -19.32
CA THR A 228 -9.00 12.62 -20.20
C THR A 228 -9.13 14.01 -19.56
N ARG A 229 -9.49 14.04 -18.27
CA ARG A 229 -9.61 15.33 -17.56
C ARG A 229 -8.24 16.01 -17.39
N VAL A 230 -7.19 15.25 -17.12
CA VAL A 230 -5.82 15.77 -16.99
C VAL A 230 -5.31 16.33 -18.32
N LEU A 231 -5.63 15.73 -19.47
CA LEU A 231 -5.27 16.31 -20.77
C LEU A 231 -5.86 17.71 -20.94
N GLY A 232 -7.15 17.89 -20.65
CA GLY A 232 -7.79 19.21 -20.69
C GLY A 232 -7.25 20.22 -19.65
N VAL A 233 -6.65 19.74 -18.54
CA VAL A 233 -5.93 20.60 -17.59
C VAL A 233 -4.58 21.01 -18.19
N ALA A 234 -3.85 20.07 -18.77
CA ALA A 234 -2.53 20.31 -19.35
C ALA A 234 -2.54 21.39 -20.45
N GLU A 235 -3.58 21.40 -21.29
CA GLU A 235 -3.77 22.44 -22.34
C GLU A 235 -3.87 23.87 -21.78
N ARG A 236 -4.11 24.03 -20.49
CA ARG A 236 -4.35 25.32 -19.80
C ARG A 236 -3.25 25.69 -18.82
N THR A 237 -2.14 25.00 -18.85
CA THR A 237 -0.99 25.25 -17.95
C THR A 237 0.32 25.12 -18.70
N ASP A 238 1.36 25.80 -18.22
CA ASP A 238 2.72 25.68 -18.75
C ASP A 238 3.51 24.53 -18.09
N ALA A 239 2.90 23.79 -17.16
CA ALA A 239 3.55 22.67 -16.50
C ALA A 239 3.64 21.45 -17.44
N GLU A 240 4.74 20.72 -17.35
CA GLU A 240 4.88 19.41 -17.96
C GLU A 240 4.09 18.36 -17.15
N PHE A 241 3.28 17.54 -17.81
CA PHE A 241 2.55 16.44 -17.21
C PHE A 241 3.15 15.11 -17.64
N VAL A 242 3.56 14.28 -16.67
CA VAL A 242 4.07 12.93 -16.90
C VAL A 242 3.00 11.92 -16.49
N LEU A 243 2.32 11.33 -17.47
CA LEU A 243 1.25 10.35 -17.24
C LEU A 243 1.85 8.95 -17.12
N LEU A 244 1.75 8.34 -15.96
CA LEU A 244 2.13 6.95 -15.70
C LEU A 244 0.95 6.03 -16.01
N LEU A 245 0.94 5.42 -17.19
CA LEU A 245 -0.18 4.61 -17.67
C LEU A 245 -0.10 3.16 -17.21
N GLY A 246 1.11 2.63 -16.97
CA GLY A 246 1.29 1.20 -16.74
C GLY A 246 0.84 0.35 -17.93
N ALA A 247 0.91 -0.96 -17.81
CA ALA A 247 0.60 -1.88 -18.93
C ALA A 247 -0.88 -1.96 -19.33
N GLY A 248 -1.80 -1.32 -18.61
CA GLY A 248 -3.25 -1.50 -18.80
C GLY A 248 -4.08 -0.24 -19.05
N ALA A 249 -3.59 0.94 -18.72
CA ALA A 249 -4.43 2.14 -18.72
C ALA A 249 -4.70 2.76 -20.11
N ASP A 250 -3.90 2.38 -21.12
CA ASP A 250 -4.08 2.82 -22.52
C ASP A 250 -4.24 1.63 -23.48
N ALA A 251 -4.90 0.57 -23.02
CA ALA A 251 -5.21 -0.59 -23.86
C ALA A 251 -6.17 -0.17 -24.99
N GLY A 252 -5.61 0.34 -26.07
CA GLY A 252 -6.39 0.75 -27.26
C GLY A 252 -6.03 2.11 -27.85
N GLY A 253 -4.98 2.79 -27.38
CA GLY A 253 -4.56 4.09 -27.95
C GLY A 253 -5.59 5.22 -27.77
N ARG A 254 -6.42 5.16 -26.74
CA ARG A 254 -7.57 6.05 -26.52
C ARG A 254 -7.19 7.47 -26.11
N LEU A 255 -5.94 7.71 -25.71
CA LEU A 255 -5.49 9.05 -25.34
C LEU A 255 -5.33 10.01 -26.53
N GLY A 256 -5.41 9.50 -27.79
CA GLY A 256 -5.15 10.32 -28.96
C GLY A 256 -3.75 10.92 -28.97
N ASP A 257 -3.60 12.04 -29.66
CA ASP A 257 -2.36 12.83 -29.64
C ASP A 257 -2.41 13.77 -28.41
N PRO A 258 -1.59 13.54 -27.37
CA PRO A 258 -1.59 14.39 -26.18
C PRO A 258 -1.03 15.79 -26.50
N PRO A 259 -1.40 16.82 -25.71
CA PRO A 259 -0.79 18.15 -25.78
C PRO A 259 0.73 18.08 -25.68
N PRO A 260 1.47 19.07 -26.27
CA PRO A 260 2.95 19.02 -26.35
C PRO A 260 3.65 19.01 -24.98
N ASN A 261 2.99 19.51 -23.93
CA ASN A 261 3.48 19.48 -22.55
C ASN A 261 3.05 18.21 -21.77
N VAL A 262 2.52 17.20 -22.47
CA VAL A 262 2.13 15.92 -21.87
C VAL A 262 3.01 14.80 -22.38
N ARG A 263 3.65 14.09 -21.48
CA ARG A 263 4.40 12.88 -21.74
C ARG A 263 3.69 11.65 -21.20
N ALA A 264 3.27 10.75 -22.07
CA ALA A 264 2.71 9.46 -21.70
C ALA A 264 3.82 8.41 -21.55
N VAL A 265 3.94 7.78 -20.37
CA VAL A 265 4.90 6.73 -20.09
C VAL A 265 4.13 5.42 -19.89
N ARG A 266 4.38 4.46 -20.78
CA ARG A 266 3.70 3.16 -20.79
C ARG A 266 4.48 2.07 -20.07
N GLU A 267 5.79 2.26 -19.94
CA GLU A 267 6.66 1.35 -19.18
C GLU A 267 6.48 1.56 -17.69
N TRP A 268 6.85 0.54 -16.91
CA TRP A 268 6.89 0.68 -15.47
C TRP A 268 8.02 1.61 -15.04
N VAL A 269 7.67 2.70 -14.39
CA VAL A 269 8.62 3.68 -13.85
C VAL A 269 8.51 3.69 -12.32
N PRO A 270 9.61 3.64 -11.58
CA PRO A 270 9.61 3.80 -10.13
C PRO A 270 9.07 5.18 -9.75
N LEU A 271 7.86 5.24 -9.21
CA LEU A 271 7.17 6.50 -8.90
C LEU A 271 8.03 7.42 -8.01
N ARG A 272 8.70 6.85 -7.00
CA ARG A 272 9.55 7.63 -6.10
C ARG A 272 10.68 8.35 -6.86
N ALA A 273 11.34 7.66 -7.77
CA ALA A 273 12.45 8.26 -8.54
C ALA A 273 11.94 9.39 -9.45
N LEU A 274 10.77 9.23 -10.06
CA LEU A 274 10.14 10.30 -10.84
C LEU A 274 9.77 11.50 -9.96
N LEU A 275 9.21 11.27 -8.77
CA LEU A 275 8.77 12.34 -7.88
C LEU A 275 9.92 13.24 -7.38
N GLU A 276 11.17 12.78 -7.40
CA GLU A 276 12.33 13.62 -7.09
C GLU A 276 12.53 14.78 -8.10
N THR A 277 11.98 14.64 -9.29
CA THR A 277 12.06 15.65 -10.35
C THR A 277 10.73 16.38 -10.57
N CYS A 278 9.70 16.09 -9.78
CA CYS A 278 8.38 16.67 -9.88
C CYS A 278 8.11 17.71 -8.79
N ASP A 279 7.15 18.60 -9.06
CA ASP A 279 6.65 19.61 -8.15
C ASP A 279 5.31 19.22 -7.52
N GLY A 280 4.65 18.21 -8.06
CA GLY A 280 3.39 17.68 -7.54
C GLY A 280 3.00 16.34 -8.14
N LEU A 281 1.97 15.74 -7.53
CA LEU A 281 1.38 14.46 -7.96
C LEU A 281 -0.14 14.57 -8.03
N VAL A 282 -0.73 14.21 -9.17
CA VAL A 282 -2.18 13.99 -9.31
C VAL A 282 -2.44 12.49 -9.28
N HIS A 283 -3.33 12.01 -8.39
CA HIS A 283 -3.58 10.58 -8.25
C HIS A 283 -4.97 10.26 -7.68
N HIS A 284 -5.34 8.98 -7.76
CA HIS A 284 -6.63 8.43 -7.34
C HIS A 284 -6.79 8.19 -5.83
N GLY A 285 -5.81 8.53 -5.00
CA GLY A 285 -5.85 8.31 -3.54
C GLY A 285 -5.30 6.95 -3.08
N GLY A 286 -4.62 6.21 -3.93
CA GLY A 286 -3.97 4.95 -3.51
C GLY A 286 -2.88 5.17 -2.45
N ALA A 287 -2.79 4.27 -1.47
CA ALA A 287 -1.88 4.38 -0.33
C ALA A 287 -0.42 4.53 -0.74
N GLY A 288 0.06 3.70 -1.67
CA GLY A 288 1.44 3.76 -2.17
C GLY A 288 1.78 5.11 -2.82
N SER A 289 0.86 5.69 -3.62
CA SER A 289 1.03 7.01 -4.23
C SER A 289 1.03 8.12 -3.19
N THR A 290 0.10 8.05 -2.22
CA THR A 290 0.01 9.01 -1.11
C THR A 290 1.31 9.03 -0.30
N LEU A 291 1.78 7.86 0.15
CA LEU A 291 3.00 7.75 0.96
C LEU A 291 4.26 8.11 0.16
N ALA A 292 4.34 7.76 -1.13
CA ALA A 292 5.47 8.12 -1.98
C ALA A 292 5.56 9.65 -2.19
N ALA A 293 4.43 10.34 -2.36
CA ALA A 293 4.42 11.79 -2.45
C ALA A 293 4.85 12.48 -1.14
N LEU A 294 4.41 11.95 0.01
CA LEU A 294 4.83 12.44 1.33
C LEU A 294 6.34 12.25 1.54
N ASP A 295 6.89 11.07 1.19
CA ASP A 295 8.32 10.78 1.27
C ASP A 295 9.15 11.66 0.33
N ALA A 296 8.68 11.86 -0.90
CA ALA A 296 9.33 12.77 -1.85
C ALA A 296 9.21 14.25 -1.45
N GLY A 297 8.26 14.60 -0.58
CA GLY A 297 8.02 15.96 -0.16
C GLY A 297 7.32 16.81 -1.22
N VAL A 298 6.46 16.20 -2.04
CA VAL A 298 5.69 16.88 -3.09
C VAL A 298 4.20 17.00 -2.73
N PRO A 299 3.57 18.15 -3.02
CA PRO A 299 2.13 18.33 -2.87
C PRO A 299 1.32 17.34 -3.70
N GLN A 300 0.09 17.04 -3.24
CA GLN A 300 -0.79 16.08 -3.89
C GLN A 300 -2.11 16.73 -4.29
N VAL A 301 -2.62 16.36 -5.48
CA VAL A 301 -4.02 16.53 -5.87
C VAL A 301 -4.64 15.15 -5.91
N VAL A 302 -5.57 14.89 -5.00
CA VAL A 302 -6.19 13.58 -4.85
C VAL A 302 -7.61 13.62 -5.42
N ILE A 303 -7.86 12.76 -6.39
CA ILE A 303 -9.18 12.51 -6.99
C ILE A 303 -9.60 11.10 -6.58
N PRO A 304 -10.23 10.93 -5.40
CA PRO A 304 -10.44 9.61 -4.84
C PRO A 304 -11.41 8.79 -5.69
N SER A 305 -11.05 7.52 -5.90
CA SER A 305 -11.90 6.56 -6.61
C SER A 305 -11.83 5.20 -5.90
N GLY A 306 -12.97 4.74 -5.38
CA GLY A 306 -13.07 3.50 -4.60
C GLY A 306 -12.81 3.68 -3.10
N ALA A 307 -13.33 2.74 -2.33
CA ALA A 307 -13.53 2.84 -0.90
C ALA A 307 -12.30 3.22 -0.05
N PRO A 308 -11.14 2.54 -0.14
CA PRO A 308 -10.00 2.88 0.70
C PRO A 308 -9.40 4.26 0.40
N ASN A 309 -9.59 4.74 -0.85
CA ASN A 309 -8.96 5.96 -1.33
C ASN A 309 -9.58 7.22 -0.70
N TYR A 310 -10.88 7.19 -0.35
CA TYR A 310 -11.53 8.30 0.34
C TYR A 310 -10.95 8.53 1.74
N ILE A 311 -10.57 7.45 2.45
CA ILE A 311 -9.93 7.56 3.76
C ILE A 311 -8.54 8.19 3.63
N GLN A 312 -7.75 7.75 2.65
CA GLN A 312 -6.44 8.35 2.36
C GLN A 312 -6.59 9.84 2.01
N ALA A 313 -7.56 10.17 1.13
CA ALA A 313 -7.85 11.54 0.73
C ALA A 313 -8.23 12.43 1.93
N ALA A 314 -9.05 11.91 2.85
CA ALA A 314 -9.39 12.62 4.08
C ALA A 314 -8.13 12.93 4.91
N CYS A 315 -7.22 11.97 5.10
CA CYS A 315 -5.96 12.21 5.81
C CYS A 315 -5.10 13.29 5.12
N VAL A 316 -5.03 13.27 3.78
CA VAL A 316 -4.28 14.29 3.01
C VAL A 316 -4.87 15.67 3.20
N ARG A 317 -6.20 15.81 3.09
CA ARG A 317 -6.93 17.06 3.28
C ARG A 317 -6.77 17.60 4.70
N ASP A 318 -7.03 16.75 5.69
CA ASP A 318 -7.10 17.17 7.10
C ASP A 318 -5.71 17.58 7.62
N ARG A 319 -4.65 16.96 7.09
CA ARG A 319 -3.26 17.35 7.39
C ARG A 319 -2.77 18.54 6.56
N GLY A 320 -3.50 18.88 5.49
CA GLY A 320 -3.15 20.00 4.60
C GLY A 320 -1.93 19.73 3.70
N VAL A 321 -1.61 18.47 3.43
CA VAL A 321 -0.47 18.07 2.57
C VAL A 321 -0.84 17.93 1.10
N GLY A 322 -2.04 18.33 0.72
CA GLY A 322 -2.54 18.31 -0.65
C GLY A 322 -3.98 18.82 -0.71
N LEU A 323 -4.51 18.83 -1.91
CA LEU A 323 -5.89 19.17 -2.19
C LEU A 323 -6.67 17.93 -2.62
N VAL A 324 -7.94 17.87 -2.23
CA VAL A 324 -8.85 16.77 -2.57
C VAL A 324 -10.03 17.37 -3.32
N ALA A 325 -10.41 16.75 -4.42
CA ALA A 325 -11.53 17.20 -5.22
C ALA A 325 -12.24 16.02 -5.90
N ASP A 326 -13.46 16.24 -6.34
CA ASP A 326 -14.13 15.33 -7.25
C ASP A 326 -13.56 15.47 -8.66
N LEU A 327 -13.73 14.43 -9.47
CA LEU A 327 -13.19 14.41 -10.83
C LEU A 327 -13.69 15.60 -11.68
N GLY A 328 -14.94 16.04 -11.48
CA GLY A 328 -15.53 17.18 -12.17
C GLY A 328 -14.85 18.52 -11.86
N ASP A 329 -14.25 18.63 -10.68
CA ASP A 329 -13.64 19.87 -10.18
C ASP A 329 -12.13 19.94 -10.42
N LEU A 330 -11.54 18.90 -11.03
CA LEU A 330 -10.13 18.92 -11.42
C LEU A 330 -9.93 19.90 -12.58
N ASP A 331 -9.26 21.01 -12.30
CA ASP A 331 -8.93 22.07 -13.26
C ASP A 331 -7.50 22.59 -13.06
N ALA A 332 -7.07 23.47 -13.95
CA ALA A 332 -5.73 24.06 -13.92
C ALA A 332 -5.49 24.91 -12.64
N ALA A 333 -6.52 25.61 -12.17
CA ALA A 333 -6.42 26.43 -10.97
C ALA A 333 -6.23 25.58 -9.70
N LEU A 334 -6.89 24.43 -9.62
CA LEU A 334 -6.71 23.47 -8.52
C LEU A 334 -5.27 22.93 -8.50
N VAL A 335 -4.75 22.53 -9.66
CA VAL A 335 -3.37 22.04 -9.77
C VAL A 335 -2.38 23.14 -9.41
N ASP A 336 -2.49 24.32 -9.99
CA ASP A 336 -1.59 25.45 -9.69
C ASP A 336 -1.64 25.80 -8.19
N ARG A 337 -2.80 25.86 -7.57
CA ARG A 337 -2.95 26.10 -6.14
C ARG A 337 -2.24 25.03 -5.30
N ALA A 338 -2.34 23.75 -5.66
CA ALA A 338 -1.64 22.68 -4.95
C ALA A 338 -0.12 22.88 -4.99
N LEU A 339 0.42 23.31 -6.13
CA LEU A 339 1.85 23.52 -6.32
C LEU A 339 2.39 24.80 -5.67
N THR A 340 1.56 25.85 -5.55
CA THR A 340 2.02 27.19 -5.17
C THR A 340 1.62 27.60 -3.75
N ASP A 341 0.57 27.00 -3.16
CA ASP A 341 0.14 27.35 -1.80
C ASP A 341 1.26 27.08 -0.78
N ILE A 342 1.74 28.14 -0.17
CA ILE A 342 2.83 28.11 0.80
C ILE A 342 2.50 27.25 2.03
N ARG A 343 1.21 27.16 2.41
CA ARG A 343 0.74 26.36 3.55
C ARG A 343 0.82 24.87 3.22
N VAL A 344 0.37 24.48 2.03
CA VAL A 344 0.48 23.08 1.55
C VAL A 344 1.95 22.66 1.49
N ARG A 345 2.80 23.48 0.88
CA ARG A 345 4.25 23.21 0.78
C ARG A 345 4.93 23.13 2.16
N ALA A 346 4.54 23.98 3.10
CA ALA A 346 5.06 23.92 4.48
C ALA A 346 4.61 22.65 5.20
N ALA A 347 3.33 22.26 5.08
CA ALA A 347 2.78 21.05 5.66
C ALA A 347 3.46 19.78 5.11
N VAL A 348 3.67 19.72 3.79
CA VAL A 348 4.38 18.60 3.13
C VAL A 348 5.81 18.48 3.66
N ARG A 349 6.57 19.58 3.77
CA ARG A 349 7.92 19.57 4.33
C ARG A 349 7.93 19.09 5.79
N ALA A 350 6.97 19.53 6.60
CA ALA A 350 6.85 19.12 7.99
C ALA A 350 6.59 17.61 8.11
N VAL A 351 5.65 17.06 7.32
CA VAL A 351 5.35 15.62 7.32
C VAL A 351 6.52 14.80 6.80
N ARG A 352 7.22 15.25 5.76
CA ARG A 352 8.45 14.59 5.29
C ARG A 352 9.52 14.53 6.39
N ALA A 353 9.70 15.60 7.14
CA ALA A 353 10.63 15.61 8.27
C ALA A 353 10.22 14.64 9.38
N GLU A 354 8.92 14.54 9.70
CA GLU A 354 8.39 13.53 10.62
C GLU A 354 8.72 12.11 10.15
N MET A 355 8.46 11.79 8.87
CA MET A 355 8.75 10.48 8.30
C MET A 355 10.24 10.14 8.34
N THR A 356 11.09 11.12 8.01
CA THR A 356 12.55 10.94 8.02
C THR A 356 13.10 10.66 9.42
N ALA A 357 12.46 11.22 10.45
CA ALA A 357 12.86 11.04 11.84
C ALA A 357 12.43 9.68 12.45
N LEU A 358 11.56 8.93 11.77
CA LEU A 358 11.14 7.60 12.24
C LEU A 358 12.29 6.59 12.12
N PRO A 359 12.32 5.55 13.00
CA PRO A 359 13.28 4.44 12.91
C PRO A 359 13.27 3.81 11.52
N SER A 360 14.43 3.44 11.03
CA SER A 360 14.57 2.78 9.73
C SER A 360 14.03 1.33 9.78
N PRO A 361 13.80 0.67 8.63
CA PRO A 361 13.55 -0.76 8.60
C PRO A 361 14.64 -1.59 9.29
N ALA A 362 15.91 -1.17 9.23
CA ALA A 362 17.00 -1.84 9.91
C ALA A 362 16.89 -1.75 11.45
N ASP A 363 16.46 -0.62 11.98
CA ASP A 363 16.23 -0.45 13.42
C ASP A 363 15.07 -1.32 13.93
N THR A 364 14.14 -1.69 13.05
CA THR A 364 12.99 -2.54 13.37
C THR A 364 13.38 -4.01 13.53
N VAL A 365 14.50 -4.46 12.95
CA VAL A 365 14.96 -5.85 13.00
C VAL A 365 15.20 -6.34 14.42
N ALA A 366 15.83 -5.53 15.27
CA ALA A 366 16.11 -5.91 16.67
C ALA A 366 14.80 -6.15 17.43
N TRP A 367 13.80 -5.30 17.26
CA TRP A 367 12.49 -5.47 17.88
C TRP A 367 11.80 -6.76 17.43
N LEU A 368 11.82 -7.07 16.13
CA LEU A 368 11.24 -8.32 15.60
C LEU A 368 11.97 -9.56 16.11
N THR A 369 13.29 -9.50 16.19
CA THR A 369 14.11 -10.59 16.73
C THR A 369 13.78 -10.87 18.20
N ASP A 370 13.65 -9.82 19.00
CA ASP A 370 13.22 -9.92 20.39
C ASP A 370 11.81 -10.51 20.53
N LEU A 371 10.88 -10.08 19.68
CA LEU A 371 9.51 -10.59 19.70
C LEU A 371 9.47 -12.09 19.36
N ALA A 372 10.26 -12.52 18.39
CA ALA A 372 10.38 -13.93 18.00
C ALA A 372 11.04 -14.78 19.10
N ALA A 373 12.12 -14.26 19.72
CA ALA A 373 12.91 -14.98 20.72
C ALA A 373 12.21 -15.15 22.07
N ARG A 374 11.33 -14.25 22.47
CA ARG A 374 10.58 -14.33 23.74
C ARG A 374 9.63 -15.52 23.68
N GLY A 375 10.13 -16.70 24.03
CA GLY A 375 9.31 -17.91 24.15
C GLY A 375 8.15 -17.70 25.12
N SER A 376 7.16 -18.58 25.08
CA SER A 376 5.87 -18.56 25.79
C SER A 376 5.90 -18.33 27.32
N ARG A 377 7.07 -18.14 27.92
CA ARG A 377 7.26 -17.92 29.37
C ARG A 377 7.31 -16.46 29.82
N ALA A 378 7.42 -15.47 28.93
CA ALA A 378 7.70 -14.07 29.29
C ALA A 378 6.46 -13.17 29.46
N TRP A 379 5.26 -13.61 29.10
CA TRP A 379 4.05 -12.79 29.16
C TRP A 379 3.16 -13.01 30.39
N ARG A 380 3.55 -13.87 31.34
CA ARG A 380 2.77 -14.07 32.57
C ARG A 380 3.07 -13.11 33.73
N THR A 381 4.05 -12.20 33.56
CA THR A 381 4.38 -11.22 34.62
C THR A 381 4.95 -9.94 33.99
N ARG A 382 4.08 -9.01 33.65
CA ARG A 382 4.27 -7.56 33.92
C ARG A 382 2.99 -6.79 33.63
#